data_40ea98bfabaa202386ef4c0416a1a5fd
#
_entry.id   40ea98bfabaa202386ef4c0416a1a5fd
#
_cell.length_a   1.000
_cell.length_b   1.000
_cell.length_c   1.000
_cell.angle_alpha   90.00
_cell.angle_beta   90.00
_cell.angle_gamma   90.00
#
_symmetry.space_group_name_H-M   'P 1'
#
loop_
_entity.id
_entity.type
_entity.pdbx_description
1 polymer ?
#
loop_
_entity_poly.entity_id
_entity_poly.type
_entity_poly.pdbx_seq_one_letter_code
_entity_poly.pdbx_strand_id
1 'polypeptide(L)'
;MKMDDEKIIGIRTNQEYLQKAVDCFTAWWKIDRRIYEDCISNSLNNTSPLPRWFLMLKDENIIGGYGLITNDFISRQDLFPWLCALYIEEDHRGNQLGSQLLEHCKSEASKLGFKKLYLSTDLEGYYEKYGWQYVAKGYHPWDAESMIYEIVTD
;
A
#
# COMPACT_ATOMS: atom_id res chain seq x y z
N MET A 1 -26.89 10.95 8.66
CA MET A 1 -26.43 9.63 9.04
C MET A 1 -25.55 9.03 7.97
N LYS A 2 -24.47 8.46 8.39
CA LYS A 2 -23.54 7.81 7.48
C LYS A 2 -23.95 6.37 7.29
N MET A 3 -24.16 6.00 6.06
CA MET A 3 -24.58 4.65 5.73
C MET A 3 -23.47 3.79 5.20
N ASP A 4 -22.51 4.43 4.56
CA ASP A 4 -21.52 3.72 3.77
C ASP A 4 -20.13 4.01 4.27
N ASP A 5 -19.96 3.84 5.57
CA ASP A 5 -18.67 4.12 6.15
C ASP A 5 -17.67 3.09 5.69
N GLU A 6 -16.63 3.57 5.05
CA GLU A 6 -15.47 2.76 4.77
C GLU A 6 -14.63 2.71 6.04
N LYS A 7 -14.01 1.56 6.28
CA LYS A 7 -13.03 1.47 7.34
C LYS A 7 -11.81 0.74 6.82
N ILE A 8 -10.66 1.07 7.39
CA ILE A 8 -9.41 0.46 7.01
C ILE A 8 -8.93 -0.37 8.17
N ILE A 9 -8.62 -1.64 7.90
CA ILE A 9 -8.13 -2.55 8.93
C ILE A 9 -6.74 -3.02 8.58
N GLY A 10 -5.92 -3.25 9.61
CA GLY A 10 -4.61 -3.86 9.45
C GLY A 10 -4.72 -5.36 9.63
N ILE A 11 -4.00 -6.12 8.83
CA ILE A 11 -4.08 -7.58 8.90
C ILE A 11 -3.46 -8.10 10.20
N ARG A 12 -2.40 -7.42 10.71
CA ARG A 12 -1.78 -7.86 11.97
C ARG A 12 -2.77 -7.95 13.12
N THR A 13 -3.73 -7.04 13.17
CA THR A 13 -4.72 -7.00 14.24
C THR A 13 -6.04 -7.61 13.84
N ASN A 14 -6.15 -8.12 12.62
CA ASN A 14 -7.38 -8.74 12.10
C ASN A 14 -6.95 -9.94 11.26
N GLN A 15 -6.30 -10.91 11.91
CA GLN A 15 -5.64 -12.01 11.22
C GLN A 15 -6.61 -12.97 10.53
N GLU A 16 -7.88 -12.90 10.90
CA GLU A 16 -8.90 -13.69 10.22
C GLU A 16 -9.05 -13.29 8.75
N TYR A 17 -8.54 -12.12 8.37
CA TYR A 17 -8.59 -11.65 6.99
C TYR A 17 -7.40 -12.10 6.14
N LEU A 18 -6.48 -12.88 6.69
CA LEU A 18 -5.26 -13.24 5.97
C LEU A 18 -5.53 -13.83 4.59
N GLN A 19 -6.35 -14.88 4.52
CA GLN A 19 -6.57 -15.54 3.25
C GLN A 19 -7.33 -14.65 2.26
N LYS A 20 -8.28 -13.87 2.76
CA LYS A 20 -9.01 -12.94 1.90
C LYS A 20 -8.08 -11.87 1.34
N ALA A 21 -7.15 -11.38 2.16
CA ALA A 21 -6.18 -10.40 1.70
C ALA A 21 -5.29 -10.97 0.60
N VAL A 22 -4.77 -12.18 0.80
CA VAL A 22 -3.95 -12.84 -0.22
C VAL A 22 -4.74 -13.01 -1.51
N ASP A 23 -5.99 -13.46 -1.40
CA ASP A 23 -6.86 -13.62 -2.57
C ASP A 23 -7.03 -12.30 -3.32
N CYS A 24 -7.32 -11.24 -2.58
CA CYS A 24 -7.59 -9.94 -3.20
C CYS A 24 -6.36 -9.36 -3.89
N PHE A 25 -5.23 -9.30 -3.18
CA PHE A 25 -4.02 -8.72 -3.78
C PHE A 25 -3.56 -9.53 -4.99
N THR A 26 -3.67 -10.84 -4.92
CA THR A 26 -3.31 -11.70 -6.04
C THR A 26 -4.19 -11.41 -7.25
N ALA A 27 -5.51 -11.30 -7.04
CA ALA A 27 -6.43 -11.03 -8.12
C ALA A 27 -6.25 -9.62 -8.68
N TRP A 28 -6.05 -8.63 -7.82
CA TRP A 28 -5.91 -7.23 -8.24
C TRP A 28 -4.67 -7.02 -9.10
N TRP A 29 -3.54 -7.59 -8.69
CA TRP A 29 -2.25 -7.27 -9.32
C TRP A 29 -1.75 -8.38 -10.24
N LYS A 30 -2.42 -9.54 -10.23
CA LYS A 30 -2.10 -10.68 -11.11
C LYS A 30 -0.64 -11.09 -10.97
N ILE A 31 -0.19 -11.14 -9.72
CA ILE A 31 1.16 -11.56 -9.35
C ILE A 31 1.04 -12.96 -8.75
N ASP A 32 2.10 -13.75 -8.85
CA ASP A 32 2.14 -15.09 -8.28
C ASP A 32 1.67 -15.06 -6.83
N ARG A 33 0.65 -15.87 -6.53
CA ARG A 33 0.05 -15.92 -5.20
C ARG A 33 1.08 -16.16 -4.10
N ARG A 34 2.13 -16.92 -4.40
CA ARG A 34 3.14 -17.25 -3.40
C ARG A 34 3.83 -16.00 -2.85
N ILE A 35 3.94 -14.97 -3.66
CA ILE A 35 4.59 -13.72 -3.22
C ILE A 35 3.75 -13.05 -2.13
N TYR A 36 2.45 -12.91 -2.35
CA TYR A 36 1.58 -12.28 -1.36
C TYR A 36 1.38 -13.19 -0.15
N GLU A 37 1.20 -14.49 -0.38
CA GLU A 37 0.96 -15.39 0.73
C GLU A 37 2.16 -15.42 1.67
N ASP A 38 3.37 -15.52 1.12
CA ASP A 38 4.57 -15.56 1.95
C ASP A 38 4.79 -14.23 2.66
N CYS A 39 4.65 -13.13 1.94
CA CYS A 39 4.89 -11.81 2.52
C CYS A 39 3.87 -11.46 3.61
N ILE A 40 2.59 -11.65 3.32
CA ILE A 40 1.54 -11.23 4.25
C ILE A 40 1.50 -12.15 5.47
N SER A 41 1.60 -13.46 5.26
CA SER A 41 1.53 -14.38 6.41
C SER A 41 2.71 -14.16 7.36
N ASN A 42 3.89 -13.88 6.82
CA ASN A 42 5.07 -13.65 7.67
C ASN A 42 5.10 -12.27 8.29
N SER A 43 4.18 -11.39 7.93
CA SER A 43 4.07 -10.07 8.55
C SER A 43 3.32 -10.11 9.87
N LEU A 44 2.57 -11.17 10.15
CA LEU A 44 1.57 -11.15 11.22
C LEU A 44 2.16 -11.21 12.62
N ASN A 45 3.14 -12.05 12.84
CA ASN A 45 3.70 -12.27 14.18
C ASN A 45 5.16 -11.88 14.25
N ASN A 46 5.46 -10.77 13.70
CA ASN A 46 6.80 -10.28 13.47
C ASN A 46 7.04 -9.06 14.36
N THR A 47 8.21 -8.96 14.96
CA THR A 47 8.55 -7.81 15.81
C THR A 47 9.05 -6.63 14.99
N SER A 48 9.35 -6.85 13.71
CA SER A 48 9.77 -5.79 12.80
C SER A 48 8.59 -4.86 12.52
N PRO A 49 8.82 -3.55 12.38
CA PRO A 49 7.72 -2.64 12.05
C PRO A 49 7.12 -2.89 10.68
N LEU A 50 7.87 -3.49 9.77
CA LEU A 50 7.42 -3.77 8.39
C LEU A 50 7.57 -5.25 8.11
N PRO A 51 6.83 -5.80 7.16
CA PRO A 51 5.79 -5.14 6.37
C PRO A 51 4.46 -5.09 7.11
N ARG A 52 3.55 -4.25 6.62
CA ARG A 52 2.19 -4.17 7.14
C ARG A 52 1.23 -4.11 5.96
N TRP A 53 0.11 -4.81 6.09
CA TRP A 53 -0.88 -4.88 5.01
C TRP A 53 -2.23 -4.44 5.54
N PHE A 54 -2.95 -3.72 4.70
CA PHE A 54 -4.21 -3.07 5.08
C PHE A 54 -5.27 -3.32 4.03
N LEU A 55 -6.51 -3.46 4.50
CA LEU A 55 -7.67 -3.60 3.61
C LEU A 55 -8.67 -2.50 3.93
N MET A 56 -9.33 -2.01 2.88
CA MET A 56 -10.45 -1.10 3.05
C MET A 56 -11.73 -1.89 2.89
N LEU A 57 -12.63 -1.76 3.86
CA LEU A 57 -13.90 -2.45 3.87
C LEU A 57 -15.04 -1.46 3.76
N LYS A 58 -16.09 -1.85 3.06
CA LYS A 58 -17.34 -1.13 3.01
C LYS A 58 -18.45 -2.14 3.19
N ASP A 59 -19.27 -2.00 4.25
CA ASP A 59 -20.33 -2.96 4.58
C ASP A 59 -19.76 -4.38 4.63
N GLU A 60 -18.58 -4.52 5.22
CA GLU A 60 -17.85 -5.77 5.38
C GLU A 60 -17.32 -6.39 4.08
N ASN A 61 -17.48 -5.70 2.97
CA ASN A 61 -16.89 -6.14 1.70
C ASN A 61 -15.54 -5.46 1.49
N ILE A 62 -14.57 -6.25 1.04
CA ILE A 62 -13.24 -5.70 0.75
C ILE A 62 -13.32 -4.94 -0.57
N ILE A 63 -13.01 -3.65 -0.53
CA ILE A 63 -13.08 -2.80 -1.72
C ILE A 63 -11.72 -2.21 -2.12
N GLY A 64 -10.69 -2.43 -1.32
CA GLY A 64 -9.37 -1.92 -1.65
C GLY A 64 -8.35 -2.30 -0.60
N GLY A 65 -7.14 -1.81 -0.78
CA GLY A 65 -6.08 -2.09 0.18
C GLY A 65 -4.73 -1.57 -0.29
N TYR A 66 -3.71 -1.79 0.53
CA TYR A 66 -2.34 -1.43 0.19
C TYR A 66 -1.37 -2.14 1.13
N GLY A 67 -0.09 -2.10 0.78
CA GLY A 67 0.96 -2.58 1.65
C GLY A 67 1.95 -1.48 1.99
N LEU A 68 2.54 -1.59 3.17
CA LEU A 68 3.62 -0.72 3.62
C LEU A 68 4.81 -1.62 3.85
N ILE A 69 5.84 -1.50 3.01
CA ILE A 69 6.92 -2.48 2.95
C ILE A 69 8.28 -1.82 2.92
N THR A 70 9.32 -2.63 3.09
CA THR A 70 10.70 -2.15 3.18
C THR A 70 11.24 -1.74 1.82
N ASN A 71 10.96 -2.51 0.78
CA ASN A 71 11.43 -2.21 -0.59
C ASN A 71 10.50 -2.86 -1.59
N ASP A 72 10.14 -2.10 -2.63
CA ASP A 72 9.16 -2.53 -3.63
C ASP A 72 9.88 -3.06 -4.89
N PHE A 73 10.86 -3.96 -4.69
CA PHE A 73 11.62 -4.57 -5.78
C PHE A 73 12.28 -3.51 -6.66
N ILE A 74 12.85 -2.50 -6.03
CA ILE A 74 13.42 -1.36 -6.75
C ILE A 74 14.83 -1.07 -6.26
N SER A 75 15.66 -0.51 -7.14
CA SER A 75 17.09 -0.35 -6.92
C SER A 75 17.46 0.55 -5.74
N ARG A 76 16.57 1.43 -5.31
CA ARG A 76 16.87 2.38 -4.23
C ARG A 76 16.63 1.73 -2.87
N GLN A 77 17.64 0.95 -2.46
CA GLN A 77 17.60 0.25 -1.18
C GLN A 77 17.78 1.20 0.01
N ASP A 78 18.25 2.41 -0.25
CA ASP A 78 18.47 3.44 0.76
C ASP A 78 17.18 4.15 1.17
N LEU A 79 16.10 4.00 0.39
CA LEU A 79 14.83 4.66 0.67
C LEU A 79 13.82 3.66 1.21
N PHE A 80 13.14 4.01 2.29
CA PHE A 80 12.07 3.21 2.87
C PHE A 80 11.31 4.04 3.89
N PRO A 81 10.07 3.69 4.25
CA PRO A 81 9.28 2.56 3.73
C PRO A 81 8.59 2.91 2.42
N TRP A 82 8.01 1.91 1.78
CA TRP A 82 7.32 2.07 0.50
C TRP A 82 5.85 1.72 0.63
N LEU A 83 5.00 2.56 0.06
CA LEU A 83 3.61 2.23 -0.21
C LEU A 83 3.58 1.38 -1.47
N CYS A 84 2.94 0.22 -1.40
CA CYS A 84 2.85 -0.65 -2.56
C CYS A 84 1.45 -1.21 -2.72
N ALA A 85 1.17 -1.70 -3.92
CA ALA A 85 -0.05 -2.46 -4.24
C ALA A 85 -1.34 -1.70 -3.88
N LEU A 86 -1.33 -0.39 -4.00
CA LEU A 86 -2.51 0.43 -3.73
C LEU A 86 -3.60 0.13 -4.75
N TYR A 87 -4.78 -0.25 -4.27
CA TYR A 87 -5.85 -0.64 -5.16
C TYR A 87 -7.22 -0.28 -4.59
N ILE A 88 -8.12 0.17 -5.45
CA ILE A 88 -9.54 0.34 -5.14
C ILE A 88 -10.32 -0.40 -6.22
N GLU A 89 -11.30 -1.20 -5.81
CA GLU A 89 -12.16 -1.91 -6.75
C GLU A 89 -12.81 -0.94 -7.70
N GLU A 90 -12.92 -1.33 -8.96
CA GLU A 90 -13.33 -0.43 -10.03
C GLU A 90 -14.67 0.24 -9.74
N ASP A 91 -15.62 -0.51 -9.18
CA ASP A 91 -16.96 0.01 -8.89
C ASP A 91 -16.96 1.08 -7.82
N HIS A 92 -15.87 1.21 -7.08
CA HIS A 92 -15.78 2.17 -5.96
C HIS A 92 -14.85 3.33 -6.27
N ARG A 93 -14.29 3.38 -7.46
CA ARG A 93 -13.38 4.46 -7.84
C ARG A 93 -14.15 5.76 -8.07
N GLY A 94 -13.44 6.88 -8.01
CA GLY A 94 -14.06 8.19 -8.21
C GLY A 94 -14.65 8.80 -6.96
N ASN A 95 -14.52 8.13 -5.81
CA ASN A 95 -15.06 8.59 -4.53
C ASN A 95 -13.97 8.99 -3.56
N GLN A 96 -12.79 9.30 -4.06
CA GLN A 96 -11.64 9.73 -3.27
C GLN A 96 -11.16 8.70 -2.26
N LEU A 97 -11.51 7.43 -2.46
CA LEU A 97 -11.08 6.38 -1.55
C LEU A 97 -9.59 6.11 -1.65
N GLY A 98 -9.04 6.28 -2.86
CA GLY A 98 -7.59 6.15 -3.03
C GLY A 98 -6.83 7.18 -2.21
N SER A 99 -7.31 8.42 -2.16
CA SER A 99 -6.65 9.44 -1.35
C SER A 99 -6.78 9.13 0.14
N GLN A 100 -7.88 8.50 0.56
CA GLN A 100 -8.02 8.07 1.94
C GLN A 100 -6.98 7.01 2.29
N LEU A 101 -6.71 6.08 1.39
CA LEU A 101 -5.66 5.08 1.61
C LEU A 101 -4.28 5.73 1.65
N LEU A 102 -4.03 6.71 0.79
CA LEU A 102 -2.77 7.45 0.83
C LEU A 102 -2.56 8.14 2.17
N GLU A 103 -3.60 8.79 2.70
CA GLU A 103 -3.51 9.46 4.00
C GLU A 103 -3.35 8.44 5.12
N HIS A 104 -4.02 7.30 5.03
CA HIS A 104 -3.88 6.25 6.03
C HIS A 104 -2.44 5.73 6.07
N CYS A 105 -1.86 5.48 4.91
CA CYS A 105 -0.49 5.00 4.83
C CYS A 105 0.48 6.01 5.42
N LYS A 106 0.29 7.28 5.12
CA LYS A 106 1.10 8.36 5.67
C LYS A 106 1.04 8.35 7.19
N SER A 107 -0.17 8.23 7.73
CA SER A 107 -0.37 8.19 9.18
C SER A 107 0.28 6.96 9.81
N GLU A 108 0.15 5.79 9.17
CA GLU A 108 0.75 4.57 9.68
C GLU A 108 2.28 4.65 9.69
N ALA A 109 2.86 5.19 8.61
CA ALA A 109 4.30 5.37 8.55
C ALA A 109 4.78 6.32 9.65
N SER A 110 4.04 7.40 9.88
CA SER A 110 4.36 8.36 10.92
C SER A 110 4.33 7.71 12.31
N LYS A 111 3.30 6.91 12.58
CA LYS A 111 3.18 6.21 13.86
C LYS A 111 4.36 5.27 14.11
N LEU A 112 4.93 4.72 13.06
CA LEU A 112 6.08 3.84 13.17
C LEU A 112 7.39 4.60 13.29
N GLY A 113 7.36 5.93 13.21
CA GLY A 113 8.54 6.75 13.36
C GLY A 113 9.25 7.10 12.06
N PHE A 114 8.67 6.74 10.94
CA PHE A 114 9.24 7.09 9.63
C PHE A 114 8.83 8.51 9.25
N LYS A 115 9.78 9.33 8.87
CA LYS A 115 9.52 10.73 8.55
C LYS A 115 9.15 10.94 7.10
N LYS A 116 9.43 9.98 6.25
CA LYS A 116 9.11 10.02 4.83
C LYS A 116 8.54 8.70 4.39
N LEU A 117 7.80 8.75 3.31
CA LEU A 117 7.16 7.60 2.70
C LEU A 117 7.39 7.68 1.20
N TYR A 118 7.61 6.55 0.56
CA TYR A 118 7.97 6.48 -0.86
C TYR A 118 6.98 5.62 -1.62
N LEU A 119 6.86 5.88 -2.92
CA LEU A 119 6.15 4.99 -3.83
C LEU A 119 6.82 5.04 -5.20
N SER A 120 6.60 4.01 -5.99
CA SER A 120 7.04 3.97 -7.38
C SER A 120 5.83 3.85 -8.29
N THR A 121 5.86 4.54 -9.43
CA THR A 121 4.69 4.61 -10.32
C THR A 121 5.12 4.94 -11.73
N ASP A 122 4.23 4.61 -12.69
CA ASP A 122 4.38 5.03 -14.08
C ASP A 122 3.49 6.23 -14.39
N LEU A 123 2.74 6.73 -13.40
CA LEU A 123 1.79 7.82 -13.61
C LEU A 123 2.47 9.18 -13.38
N GLU A 124 2.41 10.04 -14.39
CA GLU A 124 2.92 11.41 -14.24
C GLU A 124 1.80 12.31 -13.79
N GLY A 125 2.10 13.20 -12.84
CA GLY A 125 1.18 14.24 -12.42
C GLY A 125 0.08 13.79 -11.47
N TYR A 126 -0.06 12.49 -11.27
CA TYR A 126 -1.15 11.99 -10.42
C TYR A 126 -0.88 12.24 -8.95
N TYR A 127 0.29 11.82 -8.47
CA TYR A 127 0.60 11.89 -7.04
C TYR A 127 0.95 13.29 -6.60
N GLU A 128 1.41 14.15 -7.52
CA GLU A 128 1.66 15.54 -7.18
C GLU A 128 0.40 16.24 -6.67
N LYS A 129 -0.77 15.81 -7.14
CA LYS A 129 -2.03 16.38 -6.68
C LYS A 129 -2.27 16.16 -5.18
N TYR A 130 -1.61 15.17 -4.61
CA TYR A 130 -1.78 14.80 -3.21
C TYR A 130 -0.56 15.17 -2.37
N GLY A 131 0.33 16.00 -2.91
CA GLY A 131 1.46 16.53 -2.15
C GLY A 131 2.74 15.73 -2.27
N TRP A 132 2.75 14.69 -3.09
CA TRP A 132 3.95 13.89 -3.30
C TRP A 132 4.90 14.61 -4.25
N GLN A 133 6.21 14.42 -4.04
CA GLN A 133 7.24 15.08 -4.83
C GLN A 133 8.11 14.05 -5.52
N TYR A 134 8.44 14.32 -6.77
CA TYR A 134 9.31 13.44 -7.56
C TYR A 134 10.72 13.44 -6.99
N VAL A 135 11.31 12.26 -6.87
CA VAL A 135 12.67 12.09 -6.37
C VAL A 135 13.63 11.75 -7.50
N ALA A 136 13.36 10.67 -8.20
CA ALA A 136 14.26 10.12 -9.20
C ALA A 136 13.59 8.94 -9.91
N LYS A 137 14.25 8.39 -10.92
CA LYS A 137 13.87 7.09 -11.47
C LYS A 137 14.52 5.99 -10.65
N GLY A 138 13.82 4.86 -10.55
CA GLY A 138 14.37 3.65 -9.97
C GLY A 138 14.21 2.50 -10.94
N TYR A 139 14.92 1.40 -10.70
CA TYR A 139 14.99 0.29 -11.63
C TYR A 139 14.60 -1.01 -10.97
N HIS A 140 13.83 -1.82 -11.70
CA HIS A 140 13.32 -3.10 -11.21
C HIS A 140 14.13 -4.26 -11.79
N PRO A 141 14.14 -5.40 -11.10
CA PRO A 141 14.91 -6.56 -11.61
C PRO A 141 14.42 -7.12 -12.93
N TRP A 142 13.20 -6.79 -13.35
CA TRP A 142 12.64 -7.32 -14.61
C TRP A 142 12.77 -6.36 -15.78
N ASP A 143 13.83 -5.58 -15.79
CA ASP A 143 14.17 -4.68 -16.91
C ASP A 143 13.10 -3.61 -17.13
N ALA A 144 12.67 -2.99 -16.04
CA ALA A 144 11.70 -1.91 -16.07
C ALA A 144 12.17 -0.79 -15.16
N GLU A 145 11.65 0.42 -15.39
CA GLU A 145 11.93 1.56 -14.54
C GLU A 145 10.63 2.21 -14.10
N SER A 146 10.69 2.92 -12.99
CA SER A 146 9.54 3.65 -12.45
C SER A 146 9.99 4.99 -11.91
N MET A 147 9.05 5.92 -11.80
CA MET A 147 9.30 7.19 -11.14
C MET A 147 9.10 6.99 -9.63
N ILE A 148 10.00 7.55 -8.85
CA ILE A 148 9.93 7.48 -7.39
C ILE A 148 9.42 8.81 -6.86
N TYR A 149 8.43 8.74 -5.99
CA TYR A 149 7.88 9.91 -5.31
C TYR A 149 8.02 9.75 -3.80
N GLU A 150 8.13 10.87 -3.11
CA GLU A 150 8.20 10.87 -1.65
C GLU A 150 7.20 11.86 -1.07
N ILE A 151 6.83 11.63 0.19
CA ILE A 151 6.00 12.56 0.94
C ILE A 151 6.47 12.56 2.39
N VAL A 152 6.41 13.74 3.02
CA VAL A 152 6.67 13.87 4.44
C VAL A 152 5.45 13.36 5.18
N THR A 153 5.66 12.59 6.24
CA THR A 153 4.56 11.87 6.91
C THR A 153 3.78 12.71 7.92
N ASP A 154 4.31 13.81 8.39
CA ASP A 154 3.62 14.66 9.38
C ASP A 154 3.02 15.92 8.80
#